data_9259c0c4695c1b4453ad0a213be9eb81
#
_entry.id   9259c0c4695c1b4453ad0a213be9eb81
#
_cell.length_a   1.000
_cell.length_b   1.000
_cell.length_c   1.000
_cell.angle_alpha   90.00
_cell.angle_beta   90.00
_cell.angle_gamma   90.00
#
_symmetry.space_group_name_H-M   'P 1'
#
loop_
_entity.id
_entity.type
_entity.pdbx_description
1 polymer ?
#
loop_
_entity_poly.entity_id
_entity_poly.type
_entity_poly.pdbx_seq_one_letter_code
_entity_poly.pdbx_strand_id
1 'polypeptide(L)'
;SRRQRQMCIRDRYNPDIMDAAKVNVLPKVEEPSVSKKEVEYATFTTPATSIPAGTIGAYTGKEIQPGFIPGYVRLGYGNYGNLDVLANYLFRLSDRDKLNVRFQMDGMDGKLTMPETDTKWNAYYYRTRANIDYIHQFNKVDFNIAANFGLSNFNLSPVQPGKQKFTSGDFHLGVKSTDENYPIQFEAETNLMMYNRQNNNTFFFNDKVGETQVHTKGLISGAISDEQSINIGLDMRNLIYNKDLKLADDLQVYENRTALALNPHYKLSSDSWNLRAGANVDISFGSGKSFRVSPDVIAQYIFSDSYVLYAQATGGKLVNDFRRLETICPYALPAGPILDTYEQLNAAIGFKASPYPGLWINLYGGYQDLKDDFFEVQEEMDYNNNPSLPDGDGQGENTPSPVTAHQYLNLEFSNTNNFYAGMKISYEYKDLIALSAAGTYRNWDAKEKYSLYMKPACEINFSADFRPITGLNINLGYDYIGRTKVEGIKAAAVSDLHAGASYNVFKGVSVYARINNILNKKYQYYLGYPTEGLNFLGGLSFSF
;
A
#
# COMPACT_ATOMS: atom_id res chain seq x y z
N SER A 1 -8.88 -42.27 10.94
CA SER A 1 -9.76 -41.86 9.89
C SER A 1 -9.27 -40.56 9.26
N ARG A 2 -9.47 -40.42 7.96
CA ARG A 2 -8.98 -39.30 7.15
C ARG A 2 -9.46 -37.90 7.65
N ARG A 3 -10.68 -37.82 8.16
CA ARG A 3 -11.26 -36.56 8.70
C ARG A 3 -10.53 -36.04 9.97
N GLN A 4 -10.12 -36.95 10.84
CA GLN A 4 -9.38 -36.56 12.04
C GLN A 4 -7.96 -36.08 11.72
N ARG A 5 -7.31 -36.63 10.69
CA ARG A 5 -6.01 -36.15 10.23
C ARG A 5 -6.11 -34.77 9.58
N GLN A 6 -7.15 -34.48 8.83
CA GLN A 6 -7.35 -33.15 8.26
C GLN A 6 -7.66 -32.09 9.32
N MET A 7 -8.44 -32.40 10.37
CA MET A 7 -8.66 -31.50 11.48
C MET A 7 -7.39 -31.18 12.24
N CYS A 8 -6.54 -32.18 12.49
CA CYS A 8 -5.24 -31.94 13.16
C CYS A 8 -4.25 -31.13 12.30
N ILE A 9 -4.35 -31.22 10.98
CA ILE A 9 -3.49 -30.44 10.07
C ILE A 9 -4.00 -29.01 9.95
N ARG A 10 -5.33 -28.76 9.96
CA ARG A 10 -5.91 -27.41 9.94
C ARG A 10 -5.59 -26.63 11.22
N ASP A 11 -5.64 -27.25 12.38
CA ASP A 11 -5.28 -26.59 13.64
C ASP A 11 -3.79 -26.28 13.77
N ARG A 12 -2.94 -26.93 12.97
CA ARG A 12 -1.49 -26.65 12.92
C ARG A 12 -1.13 -25.46 12.02
N TYR A 13 -2.03 -25.00 11.18
CA TYR A 13 -1.81 -23.95 10.19
C TYR A 13 -2.66 -22.70 10.47
N ASN A 14 -2.60 -22.15 11.67
CA ASN A 14 -3.14 -20.84 11.91
C ASN A 14 -2.03 -19.79 11.66
N PRO A 15 -2.11 -18.98 10.59
CA PRO A 15 -1.04 -18.03 10.27
C PRO A 15 -0.93 -16.86 11.24
N ASP A 16 -1.97 -16.67 12.07
CA ASP A 16 -2.05 -15.52 12.98
C ASP A 16 -1.45 -15.77 14.36
N ILE A 17 -1.05 -17.02 14.63
CA ILE A 17 -0.43 -17.38 15.91
C ILE A 17 0.83 -18.20 15.63
N MET A 18 1.94 -17.52 15.50
CA MET A 18 3.23 -18.18 15.59
C MET A 18 3.53 -18.47 17.05
N ASP A 19 2.98 -19.56 17.51
CA ASP A 19 3.30 -20.09 18.83
C ASP A 19 4.67 -20.77 18.77
N ALA A 20 5.60 -20.39 19.64
CA ALA A 20 6.97 -20.95 19.68
C ALA A 20 7.01 -22.48 19.77
N ALA A 21 5.92 -23.10 20.23
CA ALA A 21 5.76 -24.55 20.25
C ALA A 21 5.48 -25.20 18.89
N LYS A 22 5.17 -24.40 17.85
CA LYS A 22 4.83 -24.89 16.50
C LYS A 22 5.94 -24.68 15.47
N VAL A 23 7.11 -24.45 15.93
CA VAL A 23 8.29 -24.03 15.16
C VAL A 23 8.73 -25.02 14.07
N ASN A 24 8.30 -26.25 14.12
CA ASN A 24 8.65 -27.26 13.12
C ASN A 24 7.66 -27.32 11.94
N VAL A 25 6.71 -26.40 11.88
CA VAL A 25 5.72 -26.37 10.81
C VAL A 25 6.01 -25.16 9.93
N LEU A 26 6.20 -25.40 8.65
CA LEU A 26 6.32 -24.34 7.66
C LEU A 26 5.15 -23.38 7.77
N PRO A 27 5.37 -22.07 7.62
CA PRO A 27 4.28 -21.13 7.50
C PRO A 27 3.35 -21.61 6.39
N LYS A 28 2.06 -21.40 6.60
CA LYS A 28 1.09 -21.62 5.54
C LYS A 28 1.59 -20.88 4.32
N VAL A 29 1.76 -21.62 3.25
CA VAL A 29 2.08 -21.04 1.97
C VAL A 29 0.96 -20.04 1.67
N GLU A 30 1.31 -18.76 1.57
CA GLU A 30 0.35 -17.72 1.26
C GLU A 30 -0.36 -18.08 -0.04
N GLU A 31 -1.65 -18.30 0.03
CA GLU A 31 -2.45 -18.43 -1.18
C GLU A 31 -2.36 -17.10 -1.93
N PRO A 32 -2.10 -17.14 -3.23
CA PRO A 32 -2.14 -15.93 -4.03
C PRO A 32 -3.54 -15.33 -3.92
N SER A 33 -3.61 -14.08 -3.52
CA SER A 33 -4.87 -13.37 -3.56
C SER A 33 -5.36 -13.29 -5.01
N VAL A 34 -6.65 -13.53 -5.22
CA VAL A 34 -7.31 -13.34 -6.51
C VAL A 34 -7.26 -11.86 -6.94
N SER A 35 -7.18 -10.98 -5.97
CA SER A 35 -6.98 -9.57 -6.26
C SER A 35 -5.63 -9.39 -6.90
N LYS A 36 -5.61 -8.63 -7.96
CA LYS A 36 -4.42 -8.03 -8.49
C LYS A 36 -3.60 -7.55 -7.30
N LYS A 37 -2.45 -8.16 -7.09
CA LYS A 37 -1.53 -7.60 -6.14
C LYS A 37 -1.24 -6.20 -6.61
N GLU A 38 -1.53 -5.22 -5.80
CA GLU A 38 -0.90 -3.94 -5.98
C GLU A 38 0.59 -4.24 -6.03
N VAL A 39 1.21 -3.87 -7.12
CA VAL A 39 2.64 -3.97 -7.23
C VAL A 39 3.16 -2.97 -6.21
N GLU A 40 3.61 -3.47 -5.10
CA GLU A 40 4.35 -2.68 -4.14
C GLU A 40 5.70 -2.35 -4.76
N TYR A 41 5.73 -1.27 -5.52
CA TYR A 41 6.99 -0.72 -6.02
C TYR A 41 7.85 -0.20 -4.91
N ALA A 42 7.18 0.26 -3.92
CA ALA A 42 7.84 0.93 -2.86
C ALA A 42 7.93 -0.03 -1.72
N THR A 43 9.08 -0.10 -1.21
CA THR A 43 9.35 -0.16 0.19
C THR A 43 8.36 -1.02 0.96
N PHE A 44 8.84 -2.10 1.43
CA PHE A 44 8.19 -2.90 2.45
C PHE A 44 7.89 -2.11 3.73
N THR A 45 8.26 -0.86 3.76
CA THR A 45 8.19 -0.03 4.94
C THR A 45 7.53 1.28 4.63
N THR A 46 6.44 1.52 5.29
CA THR A 46 5.97 2.88 5.51
C THR A 46 6.95 3.54 6.45
N PRO A 47 7.66 4.57 6.02
CA PRO A 47 8.58 5.27 6.88
C PRO A 47 7.80 5.85 8.06
N ALA A 48 8.23 5.50 9.25
CA ALA A 48 7.60 6.00 10.46
C ALA A 48 7.81 7.53 10.68
N THR A 49 8.68 8.12 9.88
CA THR A 49 9.21 9.48 10.11
C THR A 49 9.08 10.42 8.95
N SER A 50 8.51 9.97 7.86
CA SER A 50 8.31 10.85 6.73
C SER A 50 7.08 11.72 6.96
N ILE A 51 7.01 12.81 6.23
CA ILE A 51 5.71 13.37 5.86
C ILE A 51 4.83 12.18 5.51
N PRO A 52 3.71 12.03 6.18
CA PRO A 52 2.95 10.79 6.06
C PRO A 52 2.65 10.47 4.61
N ALA A 53 3.18 9.38 4.12
CA ALA A 53 3.06 8.94 2.75
C ALA A 53 1.92 7.93 2.53
N GLY A 54 1.18 7.62 3.57
CA GLY A 54 0.15 6.60 3.47
C GLY A 54 -1.14 7.12 2.85
N THR A 55 -1.75 6.33 2.05
CA THR A 55 -3.03 6.59 1.43
C THR A 55 -4.20 6.36 2.36
N ILE A 56 -5.31 6.99 2.02
CA ILE A 56 -6.61 6.54 2.52
C ILE A 56 -6.88 5.19 1.87
N GLY A 57 -6.63 4.12 2.60
CA GLY A 57 -6.82 2.76 2.10
C GLY A 57 -8.27 2.46 1.72
N ALA A 58 -8.48 1.61 0.72
CA ALA A 58 -9.78 1.02 0.48
C ALA A 58 -10.15 0.12 1.67
N TYR A 59 -11.42 0.04 1.96
CA TYR A 59 -11.91 -0.93 2.93
C TYR A 59 -11.56 -2.35 2.46
N THR A 60 -10.86 -3.10 3.31
CA THR A 60 -10.38 -4.45 2.97
C THR A 60 -11.11 -5.57 3.72
N GLY A 61 -12.03 -5.22 4.60
CA GLY A 61 -12.70 -6.18 5.49
C GLY A 61 -11.83 -6.70 6.64
N LYS A 62 -10.65 -6.11 6.84
CA LYS A 62 -9.69 -6.50 7.88
C LYS A 62 -9.60 -5.50 9.03
N GLU A 63 -10.40 -4.48 8.99
CA GLU A 63 -10.36 -3.36 9.95
C GLU A 63 -10.94 -3.74 11.31
N ILE A 64 -11.80 -4.77 11.35
CA ILE A 64 -12.32 -5.29 12.61
C ILE A 64 -11.25 -6.14 13.29
N GLN A 65 -10.78 -5.66 14.41
CA GLN A 65 -9.84 -6.40 15.25
C GLN A 65 -10.61 -7.33 16.21
N PRO A 66 -10.48 -8.64 16.07
CA PRO A 66 -10.99 -9.56 17.08
C PRO A 66 -10.10 -9.45 18.31
N GLY A 67 -10.56 -8.77 19.33
CA GLY A 67 -9.81 -8.60 20.59
C GLY A 67 -10.67 -8.92 21.80
N PHE A 68 -10.02 -9.37 22.88
CA PHE A 68 -10.66 -9.51 24.19
C PHE A 68 -10.94 -8.16 24.84
N ILE A 69 -10.27 -7.10 24.40
CA ILE A 69 -10.37 -5.74 24.92
C ILE A 69 -11.14 -4.91 23.91
N PRO A 70 -12.37 -4.48 24.22
CA PRO A 70 -13.21 -3.80 23.24
C PRO A 70 -12.73 -2.39 22.87
N GLY A 71 -12.17 -1.66 23.84
CA GLY A 71 -11.77 -0.27 23.64
C GLY A 71 -10.26 -0.07 23.66
N TYR A 72 -9.77 0.79 22.76
CA TYR A 72 -8.38 1.19 22.69
C TYR A 72 -8.26 2.65 22.25
N VAL A 73 -7.47 3.43 22.99
CA VAL A 73 -7.16 4.82 22.65
C VAL A 73 -5.67 5.05 22.80
N ARG A 74 -5.07 5.67 21.80
CA ARG A 74 -3.66 6.06 21.82
C ARG A 74 -3.52 7.52 21.43
N LEU A 75 -2.76 8.28 22.21
CA LEU A 75 -2.48 9.69 22.01
C LEU A 75 -0.98 9.92 22.16
N GLY A 76 -0.37 10.55 21.17
CA GLY A 76 1.05 10.88 21.19
C GLY A 76 1.35 12.19 20.48
N TYR A 77 2.44 12.82 20.90
CA TYR A 77 2.92 14.06 20.35
C TYR A 77 4.45 14.13 20.41
N GLY A 78 5.06 14.83 19.46
CA GLY A 78 6.51 14.93 19.38
C GLY A 78 7.02 16.15 18.64
N ASN A 79 8.32 16.19 18.38
CA ASN A 79 8.93 17.28 17.61
C ASN A 79 8.43 17.26 16.14
N TYR A 80 8.67 18.33 15.40
CA TYR A 80 8.02 18.62 14.12
C TYR A 80 6.49 18.58 14.20
N GLY A 81 5.90 18.85 15.36
CA GLY A 81 4.45 18.76 15.56
C GLY A 81 3.88 17.37 15.25
N ASN A 82 4.68 16.31 15.33
CA ASN A 82 4.21 14.95 15.09
C ASN A 82 3.06 14.60 16.03
N LEU A 83 1.98 14.13 15.47
CA LEU A 83 0.74 13.78 16.15
C LEU A 83 0.37 12.33 15.83
N ASP A 84 -0.04 11.59 16.84
CA ASP A 84 -0.53 10.22 16.74
C ASP A 84 -1.79 10.06 17.57
N VAL A 85 -2.93 9.89 16.93
CA VAL A 85 -4.23 9.66 17.56
C VAL A 85 -4.86 8.42 16.95
N LEU A 86 -5.22 7.48 17.78
CA LEU A 86 -5.97 6.29 17.40
C LEU A 86 -7.02 6.00 18.44
N ALA A 87 -8.25 5.79 18.03
CA ALA A 87 -9.33 5.30 18.87
C ALA A 87 -10.05 4.17 18.15
N ASN A 88 -10.30 3.09 18.83
CA ASN A 88 -11.04 1.96 18.30
C ASN A 88 -11.93 1.37 19.38
N TYR A 89 -13.17 1.08 19.03
CA TYR A 89 -14.08 0.39 19.91
C TYR A 89 -14.88 -0.69 19.18
N LEU A 90 -14.83 -1.90 19.69
CA LEU A 90 -15.59 -3.04 19.17
C LEU A 90 -16.82 -3.29 20.05
N PHE A 91 -17.99 -2.99 19.50
CA PHE A 91 -19.28 -3.33 20.11
C PHE A 91 -19.68 -4.75 19.73
N ARG A 92 -19.84 -5.62 20.69
CA ARG A 92 -20.44 -6.93 20.50
C ARG A 92 -21.92 -6.85 20.84
N LEU A 93 -22.73 -6.56 19.83
CA LEU A 93 -24.17 -6.36 20.01
C LEU A 93 -24.89 -7.68 20.32
N SER A 94 -24.39 -8.76 19.75
CA SER A 94 -24.83 -10.13 20.02
C SER A 94 -23.71 -11.11 19.63
N ASP A 95 -23.93 -12.41 19.76
CA ASP A 95 -22.98 -13.44 19.30
C ASP A 95 -22.77 -13.41 17.79
N ARG A 96 -23.71 -12.81 17.05
CA ARG A 96 -23.71 -12.74 15.59
C ARG A 96 -23.50 -11.34 15.01
N ASP A 97 -23.56 -10.32 15.87
CA ASP A 97 -23.52 -8.93 15.45
C ASP A 97 -22.32 -8.23 16.09
N LYS A 98 -21.45 -7.68 15.26
CA LYS A 98 -20.29 -6.89 15.68
C LYS A 98 -20.29 -5.56 14.96
N LEU A 99 -20.06 -4.50 15.69
CA LEU A 99 -19.88 -3.16 15.17
C LEU A 99 -18.54 -2.61 15.64
N ASN A 100 -17.64 -2.30 14.72
CA ASN A 100 -16.36 -1.67 15.04
C ASN A 100 -16.37 -0.22 14.59
N VAL A 101 -15.94 0.67 15.48
CA VAL A 101 -15.76 2.09 15.18
C VAL A 101 -14.30 2.43 15.39
N ARG A 102 -13.68 3.02 14.37
CA ARG A 102 -12.26 3.40 14.41
C ARG A 102 -12.08 4.83 13.93
N PHE A 103 -11.27 5.55 14.65
CA PHE A 103 -10.80 6.88 14.28
C PHE A 103 -9.28 6.91 14.36
N GLN A 104 -8.64 7.49 13.35
CA GLN A 104 -7.21 7.68 13.31
C GLN A 104 -6.87 9.06 12.75
N MET A 105 -5.97 9.75 13.39
CA MET A 105 -5.40 10.98 12.90
C MET A 105 -3.90 10.98 13.17
N ASP A 106 -3.11 11.18 12.14
CA ASP A 106 -1.67 11.35 12.25
C ASP A 106 -1.22 12.51 11.38
N GLY A 107 -0.10 13.08 11.72
CA GLY A 107 0.43 14.19 10.95
C GLY A 107 1.63 14.85 11.56
N MET A 108 2.09 15.87 10.89
CA MET A 108 3.20 16.71 11.31
C MET A 108 2.95 18.16 10.93
N ASP A 109 3.62 19.06 11.63
CA ASP A 109 3.69 20.50 11.33
C ASP A 109 5.04 21.03 11.83
N GLY A 110 5.95 21.25 10.91
CA GLY A 110 7.33 21.61 11.26
C GLY A 110 8.11 22.24 10.12
N LYS A 111 9.33 22.64 10.44
CA LYS A 111 10.25 23.24 9.47
C LYS A 111 11.15 22.16 8.87
N LEU A 112 11.07 22.01 7.56
CA LEU A 112 11.95 21.15 6.79
C LEU A 112 12.93 21.99 5.96
N THR A 113 14.06 21.41 5.61
CA THR A 113 15.06 22.06 4.76
C THR A 113 14.96 21.46 3.36
N MET A 114 14.75 22.31 2.36
CA MET A 114 14.68 21.90 0.97
C MET A 114 16.02 21.33 0.50
N PRO A 115 16.03 20.21 -0.28
CA PRO A 115 17.26 19.49 -0.62
C PRO A 115 18.26 20.31 -1.45
N GLU A 116 17.78 21.14 -2.36
CA GLU A 116 18.62 21.81 -3.35
C GLU A 116 19.00 23.23 -2.96
N THR A 117 18.13 23.92 -2.25
CA THR A 117 18.27 25.36 -1.99
C THR A 117 18.61 25.69 -0.55
N ASP A 118 18.61 24.69 0.35
CA ASP A 118 18.70 24.87 1.80
C ASP A 118 17.64 25.84 2.39
N THR A 119 16.63 26.19 1.59
CA THR A 119 15.51 27.03 2.00
C THR A 119 14.66 26.32 3.04
N LYS A 120 14.19 27.04 4.04
CA LYS A 120 13.29 26.49 5.04
C LYS A 120 11.86 26.48 4.53
N TRP A 121 11.20 25.35 4.73
CA TRP A 121 9.80 25.13 4.37
C TRP A 121 8.99 24.82 5.62
N ASN A 122 7.96 25.62 5.89
CA ASN A 122 6.98 25.32 6.92
C ASN A 122 6.00 24.29 6.36
N ALA A 123 6.30 23.02 6.58
CA ALA A 123 5.56 21.91 6.04
C ALA A 123 4.53 21.39 7.04
N TYR A 124 3.35 21.07 6.58
CA TYR A 124 2.38 20.30 7.35
C TYR A 124 1.75 19.22 6.49
N TYR A 125 1.38 18.11 7.12
CA TYR A 125 0.67 17.03 6.51
C TYR A 125 -0.17 16.30 7.56
N TYR A 126 -1.50 16.33 7.42
CA TYR A 126 -2.41 15.65 8.32
C TYR A 126 -3.25 14.66 7.55
N ARG A 127 -3.42 13.47 8.12
CA ARG A 127 -4.34 12.44 7.64
C ARG A 127 -5.33 12.08 8.72
N THR A 128 -6.60 12.16 8.38
CA THR A 128 -7.71 11.76 9.25
C THR A 128 -8.47 10.64 8.57
N ARG A 129 -8.78 9.60 9.32
CA ARG A 129 -9.55 8.45 8.85
C ARG A 129 -10.56 8.04 9.90
N ALA A 130 -11.77 7.78 9.46
CA ALA A 130 -12.82 7.23 10.30
C ALA A 130 -13.45 6.04 9.59
N ASN A 131 -13.72 4.99 10.34
CA ASN A 131 -14.32 3.76 9.85
C ASN A 131 -15.42 3.30 10.77
N ILE A 132 -16.54 2.89 10.21
CA ILE A 132 -17.60 2.16 10.90
C ILE A 132 -17.82 0.87 10.12
N ASP A 133 -17.75 -0.26 10.80
CA ASP A 133 -17.82 -1.58 10.20
C ASP A 133 -18.80 -2.46 10.99
N TYR A 134 -19.81 -2.97 10.30
CA TYR A 134 -20.82 -3.84 10.88
C TYR A 134 -20.81 -5.20 10.19
N ILE A 135 -20.77 -6.27 10.98
CA ILE A 135 -20.88 -7.65 10.51
C ILE A 135 -22.05 -8.32 11.19
N HIS A 136 -22.90 -8.97 10.38
CA HIS A 136 -23.92 -9.89 10.85
C HIS A 136 -23.63 -11.30 10.31
N GLN A 137 -23.56 -12.26 11.23
CA GLN A 137 -23.31 -13.66 10.88
C GLN A 137 -24.64 -14.41 10.83
N PHE A 138 -25.15 -14.65 9.63
CA PHE A 138 -26.25 -15.58 9.40
C PHE A 138 -25.76 -17.03 9.52
N ASN A 139 -26.65 -17.99 9.48
CA ASN A 139 -26.28 -19.41 9.61
C ASN A 139 -25.35 -19.89 8.49
N LYS A 140 -25.52 -19.36 7.28
CA LYS A 140 -24.82 -19.81 6.06
C LYS A 140 -24.08 -18.71 5.31
N VAL A 141 -24.25 -17.47 5.75
CA VAL A 141 -23.72 -16.30 5.06
C VAL A 141 -23.31 -15.27 6.10
N ASP A 142 -22.16 -14.66 5.90
CA ASP A 142 -21.75 -13.45 6.60
C ASP A 142 -22.09 -12.25 5.74
N PHE A 143 -22.65 -11.22 6.38
CA PHE A 143 -23.00 -9.96 5.77
C PHE A 143 -22.20 -8.84 6.40
N ASN A 144 -21.64 -7.95 5.57
CA ASN A 144 -20.83 -6.85 6.01
C ASN A 144 -21.29 -5.53 5.39
N ILE A 145 -21.46 -4.52 6.22
CA ILE A 145 -21.67 -3.12 5.81
C ILE A 145 -20.61 -2.28 6.47
N ALA A 146 -19.98 -1.40 5.71
CA ALA A 146 -19.02 -0.47 6.25
C ALA A 146 -19.09 0.90 5.59
N ALA A 147 -18.63 1.91 6.30
CA ALA A 147 -18.41 3.25 5.79
C ALA A 147 -17.03 3.73 6.22
N ASN A 148 -16.29 4.29 5.28
CA ASN A 148 -14.99 4.90 5.50
C ASN A 148 -15.04 6.38 5.13
N PHE A 149 -14.38 7.20 5.93
CA PHE A 149 -14.10 8.59 5.63
C PHE A 149 -12.60 8.83 5.69
N GLY A 150 -12.09 9.59 4.73
CA GLY A 150 -10.69 9.97 4.68
C GLY A 150 -10.50 11.44 4.31
N LEU A 151 -9.52 12.06 4.97
CA LEU A 151 -9.10 13.42 4.72
C LEU A 151 -7.57 13.47 4.77
N SER A 152 -6.94 13.95 3.70
CA SER A 152 -5.53 14.33 3.68
C SER A 152 -5.44 15.83 3.41
N ASN A 153 -4.71 16.55 4.26
CA ASN A 153 -4.56 18.00 4.19
C ASN A 153 -3.10 18.36 4.39
N PHE A 154 -2.51 19.02 3.41
CA PHE A 154 -1.09 19.34 3.40
C PHE A 154 -0.78 20.54 2.51
N ASN A 155 0.45 21.06 2.61
CA ASN A 155 0.94 22.11 1.72
C ASN A 155 2.02 21.56 0.77
N LEU A 156 2.14 22.24 -0.36
CA LEU A 156 3.19 21.98 -1.35
C LEU A 156 4.47 22.73 -1.00
N SER A 157 5.57 22.36 -1.64
CA SER A 157 6.88 22.97 -1.39
C SER A 157 6.92 24.45 -1.80
N PRO A 158 7.89 25.23 -1.29
CA PRO A 158 8.01 26.67 -1.64
C PRO A 158 8.23 26.95 -3.12
N VAL A 159 8.79 26.02 -3.88
CA VAL A 159 8.97 26.17 -5.32
C VAL A 159 7.66 26.08 -6.10
N GLN A 160 6.65 25.50 -5.49
CA GLN A 160 5.28 25.44 -6.00
C GLN A 160 4.32 25.71 -4.83
N PRO A 161 4.20 26.95 -4.34
CA PRO A 161 3.42 27.23 -3.15
C PRO A 161 1.94 26.92 -3.37
N GLY A 162 1.31 26.31 -2.38
CA GLY A 162 -0.11 26.00 -2.41
C GLY A 162 -0.49 24.99 -1.35
N LYS A 163 -1.78 24.80 -1.19
CA LYS A 163 -2.38 23.82 -0.29
C LYS A 163 -3.06 22.72 -1.09
N GLN A 164 -2.99 21.50 -0.61
CA GLN A 164 -3.67 20.37 -1.21
C GLN A 164 -4.61 19.72 -0.20
N LYS A 165 -5.71 19.23 -0.69
CA LYS A 165 -6.69 18.53 0.12
C LYS A 165 -7.32 17.38 -0.67
N PHE A 166 -7.29 16.19 -0.09
CA PHE A 166 -8.00 15.02 -0.59
C PHE A 166 -9.08 14.64 0.41
N THR A 167 -10.29 14.44 -0.07
CA THR A 167 -11.43 14.01 0.75
C THR A 167 -12.06 12.81 0.11
N SER A 168 -12.31 11.75 0.87
CA SER A 168 -12.96 10.55 0.37
C SER A 168 -14.06 10.05 1.30
N GLY A 169 -15.10 9.49 0.69
CA GLY A 169 -16.13 8.70 1.36
C GLY A 169 -16.27 7.37 0.63
N ASP A 170 -16.37 6.28 1.37
CA ASP A 170 -16.43 4.92 0.84
C ASP A 170 -17.52 4.14 1.57
N PHE A 171 -18.47 3.55 0.82
CA PHE A 171 -19.49 2.66 1.32
C PHE A 171 -19.25 1.26 0.82
N HIS A 172 -19.24 0.30 1.72
CA HIS A 172 -18.96 -1.10 1.44
C HIS A 172 -20.14 -1.99 1.80
N LEU A 173 -20.46 -2.90 0.88
CA LEU A 173 -21.37 -4.02 1.10
C LEU A 173 -20.64 -5.31 0.73
N GLY A 174 -20.73 -6.32 1.58
CA GLY A 174 -20.12 -7.61 1.32
C GLY A 174 -20.98 -8.77 1.81
N VAL A 175 -20.92 -9.86 1.08
CA VAL A 175 -21.53 -11.13 1.45
C VAL A 175 -20.55 -12.27 1.19
N LYS A 176 -20.51 -13.23 2.09
CA LYS A 176 -19.63 -14.39 1.98
C LYS A 176 -20.32 -15.62 2.49
N SER A 177 -20.28 -16.71 1.73
CA SER A 177 -20.78 -18.01 2.17
C SER A 177 -19.89 -18.60 3.26
N THR A 178 -20.49 -19.20 4.27
CA THR A 178 -19.78 -19.78 5.42
C THR A 178 -20.03 -21.26 5.62
N ASP A 179 -21.02 -21.84 4.92
CA ASP A 179 -21.32 -23.26 5.01
C ASP A 179 -20.38 -24.07 4.12
N GLU A 180 -19.35 -24.65 4.72
CA GLU A 180 -18.34 -25.45 4.03
C GLU A 180 -18.89 -26.78 3.45
N ASN A 181 -20.10 -27.20 3.83
CA ASN A 181 -20.71 -28.42 3.31
C ASN A 181 -21.29 -28.23 1.91
N TYR A 182 -21.53 -27.02 1.47
CA TYR A 182 -21.96 -26.75 0.11
C TYR A 182 -20.79 -26.87 -0.86
N PRO A 183 -20.99 -27.52 -2.01
CA PRO A 183 -19.93 -27.65 -3.02
C PRO A 183 -19.60 -26.34 -3.72
N ILE A 184 -20.50 -25.36 -3.66
CA ILE A 184 -20.32 -24.05 -4.24
C ILE A 184 -20.17 -23.03 -3.13
N GLN A 185 -19.05 -22.30 -3.13
CA GLN A 185 -18.78 -21.19 -2.26
C GLN A 185 -18.80 -19.89 -3.06
N PHE A 186 -19.25 -18.82 -2.45
CA PHE A 186 -19.27 -17.51 -3.09
C PHE A 186 -18.84 -16.39 -2.12
N GLU A 187 -18.28 -15.36 -2.70
CA GLU A 187 -17.94 -14.12 -2.05
C GLU A 187 -18.22 -12.99 -3.03
N ALA A 188 -18.93 -11.97 -2.58
CA ALA A 188 -19.21 -10.78 -3.39
C ALA A 188 -19.12 -9.54 -2.53
N GLU A 189 -18.52 -8.50 -3.06
CA GLU A 189 -18.42 -7.20 -2.40
C GLU A 189 -18.56 -6.07 -3.42
N THR A 190 -19.08 -4.94 -3.00
CA THR A 190 -19.12 -3.73 -3.80
C THR A 190 -18.83 -2.52 -2.92
N ASN A 191 -18.02 -1.60 -3.48
CA ASN A 191 -17.68 -0.34 -2.86
C ASN A 191 -18.14 0.80 -3.76
N LEU A 192 -18.86 1.77 -3.17
CA LEU A 192 -19.11 3.05 -3.78
C LEU A 192 -18.17 4.07 -3.14
N MET A 193 -17.25 4.62 -3.90
CA MET A 193 -16.28 5.59 -3.43
C MET A 193 -16.49 6.93 -4.14
N MET A 194 -16.45 8.00 -3.36
CA MET A 194 -16.33 9.37 -3.86
C MET A 194 -15.04 9.96 -3.33
N TYR A 195 -14.17 10.41 -4.22
CA TYR A 195 -12.88 10.96 -3.88
C TYR A 195 -12.67 12.30 -4.58
N ASN A 196 -12.33 13.34 -3.83
CA ASN A 196 -12.12 14.68 -4.36
C ASN A 196 -10.67 15.11 -4.18
N ARG A 197 -10.11 15.70 -5.23
CA ARG A 197 -8.84 16.42 -5.22
C ARG A 197 -9.13 17.90 -5.38
N GLN A 198 -8.58 18.73 -4.51
CA GLN A 198 -8.80 20.18 -4.57
C GLN A 198 -7.98 20.82 -5.70
N ASN A 199 -6.72 20.41 -5.85
CA ASN A 199 -5.81 20.91 -6.87
C ASN A 199 -5.36 19.77 -7.77
N ASN A 200 -5.46 19.93 -9.09
CA ASN A 200 -5.33 18.82 -10.01
C ASN A 200 -4.14 18.88 -10.94
N ASN A 201 -3.79 20.07 -11.41
CA ASN A 201 -2.58 20.25 -12.19
C ASN A 201 -2.11 21.71 -12.12
N THR A 202 -0.98 21.99 -12.75
CA THR A 202 -0.35 23.29 -12.75
C THR A 202 -1.18 24.38 -13.43
N PHE A 203 -1.91 24.02 -14.51
CA PHE A 203 -2.71 24.95 -15.29
C PHE A 203 -4.09 25.20 -14.66
N PHE A 204 -4.63 24.20 -13.97
CA PHE A 204 -5.95 24.23 -13.33
C PHE A 204 -5.85 24.15 -11.81
N PHE A 205 -4.88 24.89 -11.25
CA PHE A 205 -4.73 24.99 -9.82
C PHE A 205 -6.00 25.58 -9.17
N ASN A 206 -6.40 25.02 -8.04
CA ASN A 206 -7.68 25.28 -7.36
C ASN A 206 -8.94 24.78 -8.10
N ASP A 207 -8.81 23.98 -9.13
CA ASP A 207 -9.96 23.35 -9.77
C ASP A 207 -10.23 21.96 -9.17
N LYS A 208 -11.26 21.88 -8.37
CA LYS A 208 -11.64 20.64 -7.67
C LYS A 208 -12.20 19.62 -8.66
N VAL A 209 -11.61 18.43 -8.67
CA VAL A 209 -12.12 17.29 -9.44
C VAL A 209 -12.53 16.16 -8.50
N GLY A 210 -13.73 15.64 -8.74
CA GLY A 210 -14.27 14.47 -8.06
C GLY A 210 -14.19 13.23 -8.93
N GLU A 211 -13.76 12.12 -8.34
CA GLU A 211 -13.83 10.78 -8.91
C GLU A 211 -14.91 10.00 -8.17
N THR A 212 -15.86 9.43 -8.91
CA THR A 212 -16.82 8.46 -8.38
C THR A 212 -16.44 7.08 -8.92
N GLN A 213 -16.26 6.14 -8.03
CA GLN A 213 -15.86 4.78 -8.38
C GLN A 213 -16.84 3.78 -7.79
N VAL A 214 -17.32 2.87 -8.64
CA VAL A 214 -18.00 1.65 -8.21
C VAL A 214 -17.04 0.49 -8.45
N HIS A 215 -16.62 -0.14 -7.37
CA HIS A 215 -15.70 -1.27 -7.41
C HIS A 215 -16.39 -2.52 -6.90
N THR A 216 -16.62 -3.47 -7.80
CA THR A 216 -17.30 -4.74 -7.50
C THR A 216 -16.33 -5.88 -7.67
N LYS A 217 -16.25 -6.73 -6.66
CA LYS A 217 -15.48 -7.97 -6.69
C LYS A 217 -16.41 -9.15 -6.44
N GLY A 218 -16.14 -10.26 -7.09
CA GLY A 218 -16.86 -11.50 -6.88
C GLY A 218 -15.94 -12.69 -7.06
N LEU A 219 -16.23 -13.75 -6.33
CA LEU A 219 -15.56 -15.03 -6.46
C LEU A 219 -16.58 -16.14 -6.29
N ILE A 220 -16.62 -17.07 -7.24
CA ILE A 220 -17.38 -18.30 -7.16
C ILE A 220 -16.40 -19.46 -7.22
N SER A 221 -16.52 -20.37 -6.27
CA SER A 221 -15.67 -21.55 -6.16
C SER A 221 -16.51 -22.81 -6.15
N GLY A 222 -16.19 -23.76 -7.02
CA GLY A 222 -16.80 -25.07 -7.06
C GLY A 222 -15.80 -26.15 -6.67
N ALA A 223 -16.11 -26.94 -5.65
CA ALA A 223 -15.29 -28.08 -5.26
C ALA A 223 -15.48 -29.23 -6.23
N ILE A 224 -14.38 -29.75 -6.82
CA ILE A 224 -14.37 -30.99 -7.60
C ILE A 224 -14.13 -32.18 -6.67
N SER A 225 -13.24 -31.96 -5.70
CA SER A 225 -12.89 -32.94 -4.65
C SER A 225 -12.45 -32.18 -3.39
N ASP A 226 -12.08 -32.91 -2.35
CA ASP A 226 -11.55 -32.31 -1.12
C ASP A 226 -10.26 -31.50 -1.35
N GLU A 227 -9.55 -31.77 -2.43
CA GLU A 227 -8.25 -31.17 -2.74
C GLU A 227 -8.30 -30.22 -3.94
N GLN A 228 -9.37 -30.25 -4.73
CA GLN A 228 -9.44 -29.55 -6.02
C GLN A 228 -10.67 -28.66 -6.10
N SER A 229 -10.50 -27.50 -6.70
CA SER A 229 -11.59 -26.58 -6.99
C SER A 229 -11.40 -25.84 -8.31
N ILE A 230 -12.51 -25.47 -8.93
CA ILE A 230 -12.57 -24.53 -10.05
C ILE A 230 -13.15 -23.23 -9.53
N ASN A 231 -12.53 -22.10 -9.90
CA ASN A 231 -12.87 -20.80 -9.38
C ASN A 231 -12.97 -19.80 -10.54
N ILE A 232 -13.89 -18.85 -10.39
CA ILE A 232 -14.00 -17.69 -11.28
C ILE A 232 -14.06 -16.45 -10.44
N GLY A 233 -13.08 -15.58 -10.60
CA GLY A 233 -13.01 -14.26 -9.98
C GLY A 233 -13.44 -13.17 -10.94
N LEU A 234 -14.06 -12.13 -10.40
CA LEU A 234 -14.46 -10.90 -11.08
C LEU A 234 -13.92 -9.72 -10.30
N ASP A 235 -13.36 -8.76 -11.00
CA ASP A 235 -12.98 -7.45 -10.46
C ASP A 235 -13.35 -6.38 -11.48
N MET A 236 -14.32 -5.54 -11.15
CA MET A 236 -14.81 -4.49 -12.04
C MET A 236 -14.76 -3.14 -11.36
N ARG A 237 -14.13 -2.18 -12.01
CA ARG A 237 -14.07 -0.78 -11.56
C ARG A 237 -14.65 0.13 -12.62
N ASN A 238 -15.64 0.93 -12.22
CA ASN A 238 -16.17 2.02 -13.04
C ASN A 238 -15.74 3.34 -12.43
N LEU A 239 -14.99 4.14 -13.19
CA LEU A 239 -14.48 5.42 -12.76
C LEU A 239 -15.11 6.53 -13.59
N ILE A 240 -15.71 7.49 -12.91
CA ILE A 240 -16.38 8.64 -13.53
C ILE A 240 -15.86 9.91 -12.85
N TYR A 241 -15.44 10.89 -13.66
CA TYR A 241 -14.96 12.18 -13.21
C TYR A 241 -16.03 13.24 -13.44
N ASN A 242 -16.20 14.14 -12.48
CA ASN A 242 -17.22 15.18 -12.53
C ASN A 242 -16.84 16.37 -13.44
N LYS A 243 -15.59 16.45 -13.87
CA LYS A 243 -15.08 17.49 -14.74
C LYS A 243 -14.07 16.92 -15.74
N ASP A 244 -14.13 17.46 -16.95
CA ASP A 244 -13.14 17.22 -18.00
C ASP A 244 -12.03 18.26 -17.87
N LEU A 245 -10.90 17.87 -17.28
CA LEU A 245 -9.70 18.69 -17.33
C LEU A 245 -8.98 18.42 -18.64
N LYS A 246 -9.11 19.35 -19.56
CA LYS A 246 -8.47 19.28 -20.87
C LYS A 246 -7.24 20.18 -20.92
N LEU A 247 -6.16 19.63 -21.43
CA LEU A 247 -4.94 20.37 -21.76
C LEU A 247 -5.05 21.06 -23.12
N ALA A 248 -4.06 21.90 -23.48
CA ALA A 248 -4.05 22.68 -24.69
C ALA A 248 -4.26 21.87 -25.99
N ASP A 249 -3.87 20.60 -26.00
CA ASP A 249 -4.01 19.68 -27.14
C ASP A 249 -5.28 18.82 -27.09
N ASP A 250 -6.32 19.26 -26.39
CA ASP A 250 -7.55 18.49 -26.13
C ASP A 250 -7.33 17.16 -25.38
N LEU A 251 -6.15 16.95 -24.82
CA LEU A 251 -5.85 15.78 -24.01
C LEU A 251 -6.51 15.89 -22.64
N GLN A 252 -7.25 14.87 -22.25
CA GLN A 252 -7.84 14.79 -20.91
C GLN A 252 -6.80 14.28 -19.91
N VAL A 253 -6.74 14.90 -18.72
CA VAL A 253 -5.88 14.44 -17.62
C VAL A 253 -6.50 13.19 -16.98
N TYR A 254 -7.80 13.19 -16.73
CA TYR A 254 -8.53 12.06 -16.15
C TYR A 254 -9.64 11.63 -17.11
N GLU A 255 -9.67 10.37 -17.47
CA GLU A 255 -10.66 9.83 -18.40
C GLU A 255 -11.63 8.88 -17.70
N ASN A 256 -12.93 9.03 -17.98
CA ASN A 256 -13.94 8.06 -17.58
C ASN A 256 -13.64 6.72 -18.20
N ARG A 257 -13.66 5.66 -17.40
CA ARG A 257 -13.31 4.33 -17.88
C ARG A 257 -13.90 3.23 -17.01
N THR A 258 -13.98 2.05 -17.60
CA THR A 258 -14.31 0.81 -16.92
C THR A 258 -13.17 -0.19 -17.10
N ALA A 259 -12.69 -0.74 -16.01
CA ALA A 259 -11.71 -1.82 -16.00
C ALA A 259 -12.36 -3.08 -15.45
N LEU A 260 -12.48 -4.10 -16.28
CA LEU A 260 -13.03 -5.41 -15.94
C LEU A 260 -11.91 -6.45 -15.98
N ALA A 261 -11.74 -7.20 -14.89
CA ALA A 261 -10.86 -8.35 -14.85
C ALA A 261 -11.65 -9.62 -14.55
N LEU A 262 -11.46 -10.65 -15.35
CA LEU A 262 -11.93 -11.99 -15.12
C LEU A 262 -10.74 -12.87 -14.75
N ASN A 263 -10.91 -13.70 -13.74
CA ASN A 263 -9.85 -14.57 -13.24
C ASN A 263 -10.35 -16.00 -13.08
N PRO A 264 -10.46 -16.78 -14.17
CA PRO A 264 -10.69 -18.20 -14.08
C PRO A 264 -9.41 -18.90 -13.60
N HIS A 265 -9.53 -19.78 -12.62
CA HIS A 265 -8.39 -20.54 -12.14
C HIS A 265 -8.79 -21.86 -11.49
N TYR A 266 -7.89 -22.80 -11.56
CA TYR A 266 -7.94 -24.10 -10.92
C TYR A 266 -7.04 -24.12 -9.69
N LYS A 267 -7.49 -24.70 -8.59
CA LYS A 267 -6.68 -24.92 -7.38
C LYS A 267 -6.57 -26.39 -7.05
N LEU A 268 -5.37 -26.81 -6.70
CA LEU A 268 -5.06 -28.09 -6.08
C LEU A 268 -4.32 -27.87 -4.79
N SER A 269 -4.78 -28.46 -3.70
CA SER A 269 -4.10 -28.44 -2.40
C SER A 269 -4.01 -29.86 -1.88
N SER A 270 -2.83 -30.44 -1.96
CA SER A 270 -2.52 -31.77 -1.43
C SER A 270 -1.42 -31.68 -0.36
N ASP A 271 -1.02 -32.80 0.20
CA ASP A 271 0.05 -32.86 1.22
C ASP A 271 1.41 -32.39 0.67
N SER A 272 1.67 -32.59 -0.62
CA SER A 272 2.95 -32.28 -1.27
C SER A 272 2.87 -31.13 -2.25
N TRP A 273 1.70 -30.80 -2.76
CA TRP A 273 1.53 -29.82 -3.82
C TRP A 273 0.45 -28.79 -3.50
N ASN A 274 0.75 -27.54 -3.76
CA ASN A 274 -0.21 -26.47 -3.90
C ASN A 274 -0.07 -25.87 -5.29
N LEU A 275 -1.12 -25.99 -6.09
CA LEU A 275 -1.16 -25.50 -7.45
C LEU A 275 -2.31 -24.50 -7.61
N ARG A 276 -2.02 -23.42 -8.31
CA ARG A 276 -3.00 -22.52 -8.88
C ARG A 276 -2.67 -22.34 -10.34
N ALA A 277 -3.60 -22.62 -11.21
CA ALA A 277 -3.43 -22.46 -12.65
C ALA A 277 -4.60 -21.67 -13.22
N GLY A 278 -4.32 -20.49 -13.72
CA GLY A 278 -5.33 -19.59 -14.25
C GLY A 278 -4.74 -18.45 -15.06
N ALA A 279 -5.60 -17.52 -15.38
CA ALA A 279 -5.26 -16.32 -16.12
C ALA A 279 -6.05 -15.11 -15.61
N ASN A 280 -5.50 -13.93 -15.80
CA ASN A 280 -6.21 -12.66 -15.67
C ASN A 280 -6.54 -12.14 -17.07
N VAL A 281 -7.82 -11.99 -17.35
CA VAL A 281 -8.33 -11.40 -18.58
C VAL A 281 -8.81 -10.00 -18.27
N ASP A 282 -8.07 -9.00 -18.75
CA ASP A 282 -8.36 -7.59 -18.50
C ASP A 282 -9.00 -6.95 -19.73
N ILE A 283 -10.22 -6.44 -19.55
CA ILE A 283 -11.00 -5.75 -20.57
C ILE A 283 -11.21 -4.31 -20.12
N SER A 284 -10.88 -3.36 -20.96
CA SER A 284 -11.01 -1.94 -20.66
C SER A 284 -11.91 -1.25 -21.66
N PHE A 285 -12.77 -0.38 -21.16
CA PHE A 285 -13.65 0.49 -21.92
C PHE A 285 -13.34 1.95 -21.58
N GLY A 286 -13.32 2.81 -22.59
CA GLY A 286 -13.11 4.25 -22.43
C GLY A 286 -11.65 4.67 -22.61
N SER A 287 -10.71 4.09 -21.89
CA SER A 287 -9.31 4.47 -21.93
C SER A 287 -8.40 3.25 -21.83
N GLY A 288 -7.23 3.34 -22.46
CA GLY A 288 -6.21 2.31 -22.41
C GLY A 288 -6.42 1.19 -23.45
N LYS A 289 -5.55 0.18 -23.40
CA LYS A 289 -5.65 -0.99 -24.27
C LYS A 289 -6.86 -1.83 -23.88
N SER A 290 -7.73 -2.09 -24.86
CA SER A 290 -9.05 -2.71 -24.62
C SER A 290 -8.99 -4.15 -24.12
N PHE A 291 -7.92 -4.89 -24.42
CA PHE A 291 -7.78 -6.29 -24.05
C PHE A 291 -6.34 -6.65 -23.71
N ARG A 292 -6.15 -7.27 -22.56
CA ARG A 292 -4.87 -7.87 -22.15
C ARG A 292 -5.11 -9.17 -21.40
N VAL A 293 -4.17 -10.08 -21.51
CA VAL A 293 -4.16 -11.34 -20.74
C VAL A 293 -2.82 -11.47 -20.04
N SER A 294 -2.85 -11.86 -18.78
CA SER A 294 -1.67 -12.19 -18.00
C SER A 294 -1.85 -13.53 -17.30
N PRO A 295 -0.76 -14.25 -16.97
CA PRO A 295 -0.84 -15.50 -16.26
C PRO A 295 -1.25 -15.28 -14.80
N ASP A 296 -1.84 -16.31 -14.21
CA ASP A 296 -2.07 -16.43 -12.79
C ASP A 296 -1.77 -17.88 -12.37
N VAL A 297 -0.49 -18.17 -12.23
CA VAL A 297 0.02 -19.53 -11.99
C VAL A 297 0.93 -19.53 -10.79
N ILE A 298 0.67 -20.43 -9.85
CA ILE A 298 1.56 -20.70 -8.72
C ILE A 298 1.66 -22.19 -8.54
N ALA A 299 2.88 -22.69 -8.45
CA ALA A 299 3.19 -24.06 -8.14
C ALA A 299 4.10 -24.12 -6.92
N GLN A 300 3.72 -24.90 -5.94
CA GLN A 300 4.51 -25.10 -4.74
C GLN A 300 4.64 -26.60 -4.48
N TYR A 301 5.87 -27.03 -4.25
CA TYR A 301 6.19 -28.39 -3.88
C TYR A 301 6.78 -28.44 -2.48
N ILE A 302 6.08 -29.13 -1.58
CA ILE A 302 6.45 -29.27 -0.17
C ILE A 302 7.15 -30.62 0.01
N PHE A 303 8.39 -30.58 0.50
CA PHE A 303 9.15 -31.78 0.79
C PHE A 303 9.78 -31.72 2.17
N SER A 304 9.96 -32.85 2.82
CA SER A 304 10.52 -32.98 4.17
C SER A 304 9.85 -32.08 5.23
N ASP A 305 8.56 -31.76 5.07
CA ASP A 305 7.75 -30.93 5.98
C ASP A 305 8.34 -29.55 6.36
N SER A 306 9.56 -29.26 5.90
CA SER A 306 10.31 -28.04 6.27
C SER A 306 10.84 -27.26 5.08
N TYR A 307 10.57 -27.73 3.86
CA TYR A 307 11.10 -27.13 2.64
C TYR A 307 10.04 -27.02 1.56
N VAL A 308 10.02 -25.86 0.90
CA VAL A 308 9.10 -25.59 -0.21
C VAL A 308 9.89 -25.02 -1.38
N LEU A 309 9.78 -25.65 -2.54
CA LEU A 309 10.15 -25.06 -3.82
C LEU A 309 8.91 -24.45 -4.44
N TYR A 310 8.99 -23.25 -4.98
CA TYR A 310 7.89 -22.62 -5.64
C TYR A 310 8.29 -21.89 -6.92
N ALA A 311 7.34 -21.84 -7.84
CA ALA A 311 7.41 -21.02 -9.03
C ALA A 311 6.07 -20.30 -9.20
N GLN A 312 6.12 -19.05 -9.62
CA GLN A 312 4.92 -18.25 -9.85
C GLN A 312 5.06 -17.38 -11.09
N ALA A 313 3.95 -17.14 -11.76
CA ALA A 313 3.82 -16.19 -12.84
C ALA A 313 2.48 -15.49 -12.69
N THR A 314 2.50 -14.20 -12.44
CA THR A 314 1.30 -13.37 -12.21
C THR A 314 1.36 -12.11 -13.04
N GLY A 315 0.25 -11.40 -13.08
CA GLY A 315 0.14 -10.11 -13.73
C GLY A 315 -1.25 -9.51 -13.54
N GLY A 316 -1.52 -8.41 -14.19
CA GLY A 316 -2.81 -7.76 -14.17
C GLY A 316 -2.74 -6.24 -14.23
N LYS A 317 -3.90 -5.61 -14.37
CA LYS A 317 -4.03 -4.16 -14.44
C LYS A 317 -3.99 -3.52 -13.07
N LEU A 318 -3.22 -2.44 -12.97
CA LEU A 318 -3.16 -1.56 -11.83
C LEU A 318 -3.87 -0.26 -12.20
N VAL A 319 -5.05 -0.04 -11.64
CA VAL A 319 -5.85 1.15 -11.94
C VAL A 319 -5.29 2.34 -11.15
N ASN A 320 -4.84 3.37 -11.86
CA ASN A 320 -4.33 4.59 -11.27
C ASN A 320 -5.48 5.56 -10.97
N ASP A 321 -6.31 5.20 -10.00
CA ASP A 321 -7.35 6.04 -9.43
C ASP A 321 -6.76 7.09 -8.48
N PHE A 322 -7.58 7.98 -7.96
CA PHE A 322 -7.11 9.06 -7.08
C PHE A 322 -6.47 8.53 -5.79
N ARG A 323 -6.97 7.42 -5.26
CA ARG A 323 -6.39 6.78 -4.08
C ARG A 323 -4.98 6.25 -4.35
N ARG A 324 -4.80 5.59 -5.49
CA ARG A 324 -3.49 5.11 -5.90
C ARG A 324 -2.53 6.25 -6.24
N LEU A 325 -3.01 7.32 -6.87
CA LEU A 325 -2.19 8.51 -7.12
C LEU A 325 -1.69 9.15 -5.82
N GLU A 326 -2.51 9.18 -4.78
CA GLU A 326 -2.08 9.63 -3.45
C GLU A 326 -0.96 8.74 -2.88
N THR A 327 -1.03 7.43 -3.09
CA THR A 327 0.04 6.49 -2.70
C THR A 327 1.32 6.71 -3.50
N ILE A 328 1.18 6.85 -4.81
CA ILE A 328 2.32 7.01 -5.71
C ILE A 328 3.07 8.31 -5.42
N CYS A 329 2.35 9.41 -5.42
CA CYS A 329 2.90 10.72 -5.09
C CYS A 329 1.79 11.72 -4.76
N PRO A 330 1.57 12.05 -3.47
CA PRO A 330 0.54 13.00 -3.09
C PRO A 330 0.83 14.42 -3.57
N TYR A 331 2.09 14.74 -3.84
CA TYR A 331 2.53 16.06 -4.26
C TYR A 331 2.43 16.29 -5.78
N ALA A 332 2.14 15.27 -6.55
CA ALA A 332 2.08 15.40 -8.00
C ALA A 332 0.90 16.27 -8.45
N LEU A 333 1.19 17.15 -9.39
CA LEU A 333 0.21 17.92 -10.15
C LEU A 333 0.34 17.52 -11.63
N PRO A 334 -0.40 16.50 -12.10
CA PRO A 334 -0.24 15.96 -13.44
C PRO A 334 -0.45 17.00 -14.54
N ALA A 335 0.49 17.11 -15.45
CA ALA A 335 0.41 17.96 -16.64
C ALA A 335 0.15 17.17 -17.93
N GLY A 336 -0.15 15.90 -17.81
CA GLY A 336 -0.48 14.99 -18.91
C GLY A 336 -1.51 13.95 -18.50
N PRO A 337 -1.97 13.13 -19.45
CA PRO A 337 -2.93 12.07 -19.15
C PRO A 337 -2.40 11.07 -18.13
N ILE A 338 -3.25 10.68 -17.18
CA ILE A 338 -2.98 9.62 -16.23
C ILE A 338 -3.37 8.29 -16.87
N LEU A 339 -2.39 7.42 -17.04
CA LEU A 339 -2.58 6.09 -17.59
C LEU A 339 -2.64 5.04 -16.50
N ASP A 340 -3.35 3.95 -16.75
CA ASP A 340 -3.31 2.78 -15.88
C ASP A 340 -2.06 1.96 -16.18
N THR A 341 -1.40 1.48 -15.13
CA THR A 341 -0.23 0.61 -15.25
C THR A 341 -0.67 -0.84 -15.45
N TYR A 342 0.04 -1.59 -16.26
CA TYR A 342 -0.23 -3.01 -16.45
C TYR A 342 1.00 -3.86 -16.16
N GLU A 343 0.89 -4.75 -15.19
CA GLU A 343 1.90 -5.78 -14.96
C GLU A 343 1.66 -6.91 -15.97
N GLN A 344 2.45 -6.91 -17.03
CA GLN A 344 2.35 -7.92 -18.09
C GLN A 344 2.77 -9.30 -17.57
N LEU A 345 3.83 -9.31 -16.79
CA LEU A 345 4.41 -10.52 -16.20
C LEU A 345 5.17 -10.18 -14.92
N ASN A 346 4.95 -10.99 -13.92
CA ASN A 346 5.83 -11.08 -12.75
C ASN A 346 6.07 -12.56 -12.48
N ALA A 347 7.21 -13.07 -12.93
CA ALA A 347 7.59 -14.47 -12.81
C ALA A 347 8.73 -14.61 -11.81
N ALA A 348 8.60 -15.55 -10.88
CA ALA A 348 9.60 -15.80 -9.86
C ALA A 348 9.72 -17.29 -9.56
N ILE A 349 10.89 -17.68 -9.14
CA ILE A 349 11.17 -18.97 -8.51
C ILE A 349 11.74 -18.74 -7.12
N GLY A 350 11.45 -19.62 -6.20
CA GLY A 350 11.93 -19.45 -4.84
C GLY A 350 11.98 -20.73 -4.04
N PHE A 351 12.62 -20.60 -2.91
CA PHE A 351 12.84 -21.67 -1.95
C PHE A 351 12.54 -21.15 -0.54
N LYS A 352 11.65 -21.83 0.16
CA LYS A 352 11.34 -21.56 1.57
C LYS A 352 11.86 -22.72 2.41
N ALA A 353 12.46 -22.39 3.54
CA ALA A 353 13.01 -23.39 4.46
C ALA A 353 12.80 -22.98 5.91
N SER A 354 12.58 -23.96 6.76
CA SER A 354 12.68 -23.85 8.20
C SER A 354 13.68 -24.91 8.72
N PRO A 355 15.00 -24.68 8.54
CA PRO A 355 16.00 -25.68 8.87
C PRO A 355 16.18 -25.85 10.38
N TYR A 356 15.68 -24.92 11.16
CA TYR A 356 15.86 -24.82 12.59
C TYR A 356 14.60 -24.26 13.26
N PRO A 357 14.23 -24.72 14.46
CA PRO A 357 13.08 -24.18 15.17
C PRO A 357 13.14 -22.66 15.36
N GLY A 358 12.10 -21.95 14.91
CA GLY A 358 12.00 -20.50 14.97
C GLY A 358 12.67 -19.76 13.82
N LEU A 359 13.39 -20.44 12.97
CA LEU A 359 14.09 -19.84 11.83
C LEU A 359 13.35 -20.13 10.53
N TRP A 360 13.05 -19.05 9.80
CA TRP A 360 12.38 -19.06 8.49
C TRP A 360 13.26 -18.37 7.47
N ILE A 361 13.43 -18.99 6.32
CA ILE A 361 14.20 -18.44 5.21
C ILE A 361 13.36 -18.52 3.94
N ASN A 362 13.34 -17.45 3.15
CA ASN A 362 12.78 -17.44 1.81
C ASN A 362 13.79 -16.78 0.86
N LEU A 363 14.25 -17.54 -0.13
CA LEU A 363 15.13 -17.06 -1.21
C LEU A 363 14.35 -17.07 -2.50
N TYR A 364 14.41 -16.00 -3.26
CA TYR A 364 13.68 -15.89 -4.52
C TYR A 364 14.41 -15.04 -5.55
N GLY A 365 14.10 -15.29 -6.80
CA GLY A 365 14.52 -14.47 -7.92
C GLY A 365 13.47 -14.47 -9.00
N GLY A 366 13.39 -13.38 -9.75
CA GLY A 366 12.34 -13.24 -10.74
C GLY A 366 12.57 -12.13 -11.75
N TYR A 367 11.56 -11.95 -12.56
CA TYR A 367 11.50 -10.95 -13.62
C TYR A 367 10.13 -10.29 -13.62
N GLN A 368 10.10 -8.97 -13.78
CA GLN A 368 8.88 -8.17 -13.84
C GLN A 368 8.89 -7.30 -15.09
N ASP A 369 7.78 -7.28 -15.81
CA ASP A 369 7.55 -6.44 -17.00
C ASP A 369 6.30 -5.58 -16.78
N LEU A 370 6.47 -4.27 -16.88
CA LEU A 370 5.45 -3.27 -16.61
C LEU A 370 5.21 -2.40 -17.84
N LYS A 371 3.96 -2.23 -18.19
CA LYS A 371 3.51 -1.30 -19.21
C LYS A 371 2.91 -0.06 -18.55
N ASP A 372 3.24 1.10 -19.10
CA ASP A 372 2.79 2.40 -18.55
C ASP A 372 3.06 2.53 -17.05
N ASP A 373 4.30 2.20 -16.65
CA ASP A 373 4.78 2.42 -15.31
C ASP A 373 5.02 3.90 -15.05
N PHE A 374 4.65 4.39 -13.88
CA PHE A 374 4.80 5.80 -13.54
C PHE A 374 6.24 6.17 -13.18
N PHE A 375 6.58 7.42 -13.40
CA PHE A 375 7.78 8.04 -12.84
C PHE A 375 7.54 9.52 -12.58
N GLU A 376 8.27 10.06 -11.62
CA GLU A 376 8.18 11.45 -11.21
C GLU A 376 9.16 12.30 -12.00
N VAL A 377 8.70 13.46 -12.45
CA VAL A 377 9.51 14.44 -13.17
C VAL A 377 9.30 15.83 -12.58
N GLN A 378 10.39 16.51 -12.26
CA GLN A 378 10.33 17.95 -11.96
C GLN A 378 10.38 18.74 -13.25
N GLU A 379 9.37 19.54 -13.49
CA GLU A 379 9.24 20.40 -14.65
C GLU A 379 9.18 21.86 -14.23
N GLU A 380 9.64 22.74 -15.11
CA GLU A 380 9.55 24.19 -14.94
C GLU A 380 8.30 24.71 -15.68
N MET A 381 7.54 25.58 -14.99
CA MET A 381 6.42 26.25 -15.63
C MET A 381 6.91 27.42 -16.44
N ASP A 382 6.75 27.35 -17.76
CA ASP A 382 7.03 28.49 -18.65
C ASP A 382 5.79 29.40 -18.73
N TYR A 383 5.81 30.47 -17.95
CA TYR A 383 4.73 31.47 -17.96
C TYR A 383 4.61 32.25 -19.26
N ASN A 384 5.67 32.29 -20.07
CA ASN A 384 5.67 33.09 -21.31
C ASN A 384 4.92 32.41 -22.46
N ASN A 385 4.72 31.12 -22.39
CA ASN A 385 4.05 30.33 -23.43
C ASN A 385 2.66 29.82 -23.02
N ASN A 386 2.09 30.30 -21.93
CA ASN A 386 0.78 29.83 -21.47
C ASN A 386 -0.36 30.74 -21.94
N PRO A 387 -1.16 30.33 -22.95
CA PRO A 387 -2.26 31.12 -23.48
C PRO A 387 -3.45 31.26 -22.51
N SER A 388 -3.39 30.62 -21.34
CA SER A 388 -4.48 30.60 -20.36
C SER A 388 -4.34 31.65 -19.25
N LEU A 389 -3.25 32.41 -19.21
CA LEU A 389 -3.15 33.52 -18.28
C LEU A 389 -3.89 34.73 -18.88
N PRO A 390 -4.78 35.39 -18.13
CA PRO A 390 -5.40 36.59 -18.62
C PRO A 390 -4.34 37.62 -18.96
N ASP A 391 -4.43 38.16 -20.18
CA ASP A 391 -3.64 39.30 -20.61
C ASP A 391 -3.78 40.38 -19.53
N GLY A 392 -2.72 40.59 -18.78
CA GLY A 392 -2.66 41.69 -17.83
C GLY A 392 -2.66 43.01 -18.61
N ASP A 393 -3.83 43.62 -18.72
CA ASP A 393 -3.93 45.02 -19.08
C ASP A 393 -3.15 45.87 -18.05
N GLY A 394 -1.90 46.07 -18.33
CA GLY A 394 -1.05 46.85 -17.46
C GLY A 394 0.15 47.43 -18.20
N GLN A 395 -0.07 48.54 -18.90
CA GLN A 395 1.00 49.46 -19.17
C GLN A 395 1.62 49.92 -17.83
N GLY A 396 2.73 49.33 -17.46
CA GLY A 396 3.53 49.72 -16.32
C GLY A 396 4.99 49.42 -16.60
N GLU A 397 5.76 50.51 -16.70
CA GLU A 397 7.19 50.55 -17.00
C GLU A 397 8.03 49.56 -16.19
N ASN A 398 8.87 48.84 -16.94
CA ASN A 398 10.24 48.40 -16.61
C ASN A 398 10.60 48.18 -15.15
N THR A 399 10.23 47.09 -14.60
CA THR A 399 11.06 46.35 -13.66
C THR A 399 10.94 44.86 -14.04
N PRO A 400 12.05 44.20 -14.41
CA PRO A 400 12.03 42.76 -14.50
C PRO A 400 11.85 42.23 -13.06
N SER A 401 10.66 41.93 -12.65
CA SER A 401 10.44 41.01 -11.54
C SER A 401 11.19 39.74 -11.90
N PRO A 402 12.04 39.20 -11.03
CA PRO A 402 12.58 37.89 -11.25
C PRO A 402 11.38 36.93 -11.29
N VAL A 403 11.01 36.54 -12.49
CA VAL A 403 10.06 35.42 -12.67
C VAL A 403 10.77 34.22 -12.08
N THR A 404 10.49 33.93 -10.85
CA THR A 404 10.92 32.67 -10.24
C THR A 404 10.22 31.58 -11.01
N ALA A 405 10.99 30.84 -11.82
CA ALA A 405 10.48 29.66 -12.48
C ALA A 405 9.90 28.74 -11.40
N HIS A 406 8.59 28.56 -11.43
CA HIS A 406 7.94 27.64 -10.50
C HIS A 406 8.16 26.21 -11.04
N GLN A 407 8.81 25.39 -10.25
CA GLN A 407 8.97 23.98 -10.54
C GLN A 407 7.79 23.22 -9.95
N TYR A 408 7.29 22.24 -10.69
CA TYR A 408 6.21 21.37 -10.21
C TYR A 408 6.56 19.90 -10.45
N LEU A 409 5.91 19.03 -9.67
CA LEU A 409 6.10 17.60 -9.78
C LEU A 409 5.02 17.00 -10.66
N ASN A 410 5.44 16.46 -11.80
CA ASN A 410 4.59 15.79 -12.77
C ASN A 410 4.74 14.27 -12.67
N LEU A 411 3.73 13.55 -13.12
CA LEU A 411 3.77 12.10 -13.33
C LEU A 411 3.74 11.79 -14.83
N GLU A 412 4.71 11.01 -15.26
CA GLU A 412 4.78 10.47 -16.61
C GLU A 412 4.80 8.93 -16.56
N PHE A 413 4.59 8.31 -17.71
CA PHE A 413 4.45 6.86 -17.83
C PHE A 413 5.37 6.32 -18.91
N SER A 414 6.02 5.21 -18.62
CA SER A 414 6.93 4.51 -19.53
C SER A 414 6.92 3.02 -19.23
N ASN A 415 7.25 2.22 -20.25
CA ASN A 415 7.44 0.79 -20.05
C ASN A 415 8.76 0.53 -19.34
N THR A 416 8.72 -0.29 -18.29
CA THR A 416 9.88 -0.69 -17.50
C THR A 416 9.91 -2.19 -17.30
N ASN A 417 11.08 -2.74 -17.07
CA ASN A 417 11.24 -4.12 -16.62
C ASN A 417 12.40 -4.23 -15.64
N ASN A 418 12.41 -5.29 -14.86
CA ASN A 418 13.51 -5.56 -13.97
C ASN A 418 13.68 -7.05 -13.69
N PHE A 419 14.92 -7.48 -13.51
CA PHE A 419 15.26 -8.72 -12.83
C PHE A 419 15.44 -8.44 -11.35
N TYR A 420 14.95 -9.31 -10.50
CA TYR A 420 15.08 -9.14 -9.07
C TYR A 420 15.51 -10.44 -8.39
N ALA A 421 16.19 -10.27 -7.28
CA ALA A 421 16.53 -11.34 -6.34
C ALA A 421 16.34 -10.85 -4.92
N GLY A 422 15.85 -11.69 -4.07
CA GLY A 422 15.57 -11.29 -2.70
C GLY A 422 15.69 -12.43 -1.70
N MET A 423 15.69 -12.03 -0.44
CA MET A 423 15.75 -12.91 0.70
C MET A 423 14.91 -12.35 1.84
N LYS A 424 14.20 -13.24 2.54
CA LYS A 424 13.56 -12.94 3.82
C LYS A 424 14.02 -13.96 4.85
N ILE A 425 14.39 -13.48 6.03
CA ILE A 425 14.76 -14.31 7.17
C ILE A 425 13.97 -13.80 8.37
N SER A 426 13.37 -14.70 9.12
CA SER A 426 12.77 -14.40 10.41
C SER A 426 13.18 -15.43 11.45
N TYR A 427 13.36 -14.97 12.66
CA TYR A 427 13.71 -15.79 13.80
C TYR A 427 12.90 -15.37 15.02
N GLU A 428 12.27 -16.33 15.65
CA GLU A 428 11.59 -16.17 16.92
C GLU A 428 12.17 -17.09 17.98
N TYR A 429 12.41 -16.53 19.14
CA TYR A 429 12.83 -17.29 20.30
C TYR A 429 11.90 -17.00 21.46
N LYS A 430 11.00 -17.96 21.75
CA LYS A 430 9.95 -17.82 22.75
C LYS A 430 9.18 -16.49 22.55
N ASP A 431 8.67 -15.89 23.61
CA ASP A 431 8.08 -14.56 23.61
C ASP A 431 9.11 -13.45 23.89
N LEU A 432 10.40 -13.76 23.83
CA LEU A 432 11.48 -12.87 24.22
C LEU A 432 11.98 -12.02 23.05
N ILE A 433 12.29 -12.65 21.93
CA ILE A 433 12.93 -12.02 20.77
C ILE A 433 12.22 -12.46 19.49
N ALA A 434 11.90 -11.48 18.63
CA ALA A 434 11.52 -11.71 17.25
C ALA A 434 12.38 -10.84 16.34
N LEU A 435 13.08 -11.48 15.39
CA LEU A 435 13.93 -10.81 14.42
C LEU A 435 13.38 -11.05 13.02
N SER A 436 13.41 -10.05 12.17
CA SER A 436 13.01 -10.13 10.78
C SER A 436 13.95 -9.29 9.92
N ALA A 437 14.40 -9.87 8.82
CA ALA A 437 15.18 -9.17 7.81
C ALA A 437 14.69 -9.54 6.43
N ALA A 438 14.52 -8.55 5.56
CA ALA A 438 14.17 -8.74 4.17
C ALA A 438 15.05 -7.85 3.30
N GLY A 439 15.46 -8.36 2.15
CA GLY A 439 16.21 -7.59 1.17
C GLY A 439 15.84 -8.00 -0.23
N THR A 440 15.72 -7.02 -1.13
CA THR A 440 15.47 -7.26 -2.55
C THR A 440 16.38 -6.34 -3.37
N TYR A 441 17.06 -6.93 -4.33
CA TYR A 441 17.85 -6.22 -5.33
C TYR A 441 17.10 -6.26 -6.67
N ARG A 442 17.06 -5.13 -7.38
CA ARG A 442 16.43 -4.99 -8.68
C ARG A 442 17.39 -4.38 -9.67
N ASN A 443 17.49 -5.01 -10.83
CA ASN A 443 18.21 -4.47 -11.98
C ASN A 443 17.18 -4.01 -13.02
N TRP A 444 16.96 -2.70 -13.08
CA TRP A 444 15.96 -2.06 -13.92
C TRP A 444 16.47 -1.80 -15.33
N ASP A 445 15.57 -1.92 -16.29
CA ASP A 445 15.74 -1.46 -17.66
C ASP A 445 14.49 -0.78 -18.18
N ALA A 446 14.68 0.24 -19.02
CA ALA A 446 13.63 0.98 -19.71
C ALA A 446 14.18 1.61 -20.98
N LYS A 447 13.29 1.87 -21.93
CA LYS A 447 13.66 2.65 -23.13
C LYS A 447 14.06 4.08 -22.75
N GLU A 448 13.25 4.71 -21.91
CA GLU A 448 13.52 6.04 -21.34
C GLU A 448 14.28 5.87 -20.03
N LYS A 449 15.60 6.00 -20.08
CA LYS A 449 16.46 5.72 -18.91
C LYS A 449 16.18 6.63 -17.71
N TYR A 450 15.81 7.88 -17.92
CA TYR A 450 15.50 8.81 -16.84
C TYR A 450 14.24 8.40 -16.04
N SER A 451 13.37 7.56 -16.60
CA SER A 451 12.22 6.99 -15.88
C SER A 451 12.63 6.12 -14.69
N LEU A 452 13.89 5.71 -14.63
CA LEU A 452 14.42 4.83 -13.61
C LEU A 452 15.03 5.58 -12.41
N TYR A 453 15.13 6.89 -12.47
CA TYR A 453 15.91 7.69 -11.50
C TYR A 453 15.49 7.49 -10.04
N MET A 454 14.20 7.43 -9.74
CA MET A 454 13.70 7.20 -8.38
C MET A 454 13.35 5.73 -8.09
N LYS A 455 13.59 4.82 -9.03
CA LYS A 455 13.30 3.41 -8.83
C LYS A 455 14.25 2.77 -7.82
N PRO A 456 13.75 1.89 -6.95
CA PRO A 456 14.58 1.22 -5.95
C PRO A 456 15.45 0.14 -6.61
N ALA A 457 16.77 0.27 -6.48
CA ALA A 457 17.72 -0.77 -6.90
C ALA A 457 17.96 -1.80 -5.79
N CYS A 458 17.91 -1.38 -4.54
CA CYS A 458 18.09 -2.24 -3.39
C CYS A 458 17.18 -1.77 -2.26
N GLU A 459 16.41 -2.68 -1.69
CA GLU A 459 15.58 -2.43 -0.53
C GLU A 459 15.97 -3.39 0.58
N ILE A 460 16.18 -2.87 1.78
CA ILE A 460 16.47 -3.66 2.97
C ILE A 460 15.54 -3.19 4.08
N ASN A 461 14.92 -4.17 4.74
CA ASN A 461 14.12 -3.97 5.93
C ASN A 461 14.62 -4.89 7.03
N PHE A 462 14.87 -4.33 8.19
CA PHE A 462 15.22 -5.07 9.39
C PHE A 462 14.29 -4.65 10.53
N SER A 463 13.81 -5.62 11.29
CA SER A 463 13.07 -5.36 12.53
C SER A 463 13.47 -6.33 13.62
N ALA A 464 13.51 -5.82 14.85
CA ALA A 464 13.75 -6.60 16.05
C ALA A 464 12.77 -6.19 17.14
N ASP A 465 12.07 -7.14 17.69
CA ASP A 465 11.21 -6.98 18.86
C ASP A 465 11.80 -7.72 20.04
N PHE A 466 11.92 -7.05 21.15
CA PHE A 466 12.47 -7.58 22.40
C PHE A 466 11.52 -7.34 23.57
N ARG A 467 11.15 -8.39 24.25
CA ARG A 467 10.22 -8.39 25.40
C ARG A 467 10.91 -8.98 26.62
N PRO A 468 11.80 -8.22 27.29
CA PRO A 468 12.63 -8.74 28.37
C PRO A 468 11.83 -9.07 29.65
N ILE A 469 10.75 -8.34 29.89
CA ILE A 469 9.84 -8.55 31.02
C ILE A 469 8.39 -8.36 30.57
N THR A 470 7.46 -8.89 31.32
CA THR A 470 6.04 -8.71 31.04
C THR A 470 5.66 -7.23 31.04
N GLY A 471 5.00 -6.80 29.97
CA GLY A 471 4.53 -5.42 29.81
C GLY A 471 5.55 -4.46 29.19
N LEU A 472 6.81 -4.84 29.02
CA LEU A 472 7.81 -4.04 28.32
C LEU A 472 8.07 -4.61 26.91
N ASN A 473 7.89 -3.78 25.91
CA ASN A 473 8.19 -4.11 24.51
C ASN A 473 9.16 -3.06 23.96
N ILE A 474 10.28 -3.52 23.41
CA ILE A 474 11.29 -2.68 22.78
C ILE A 474 11.41 -3.12 21.33
N ASN A 475 11.38 -2.17 20.39
CA ASN A 475 11.58 -2.47 18.98
C ASN A 475 12.71 -1.63 18.39
N LEU A 476 13.39 -2.21 17.43
CA LEU A 476 14.41 -1.59 16.62
C LEU A 476 14.13 -1.92 15.16
N GLY A 477 14.22 -0.93 14.30
CA GLY A 477 14.02 -1.12 12.87
C GLY A 477 15.04 -0.36 12.04
N TYR A 478 15.31 -0.86 10.86
CA TYR A 478 16.16 -0.20 9.88
C TYR A 478 15.58 -0.40 8.49
N ASP A 479 15.39 0.71 7.78
CA ASP A 479 14.87 0.73 6.43
C ASP A 479 15.88 1.40 5.51
N TYR A 480 16.22 0.71 4.44
CA TYR A 480 17.17 1.18 3.44
C TYR A 480 16.57 1.03 2.04
N ILE A 481 16.67 2.11 1.24
CA ILE A 481 16.33 2.09 -0.19
C ILE A 481 17.46 2.73 -0.96
N GLY A 482 18.24 1.90 -1.68
CA GLY A 482 19.21 2.38 -2.64
C GLY A 482 18.52 2.68 -3.96
N ARG A 483 18.76 3.87 -4.51
CA ARG A 483 18.14 4.31 -5.77
C ARG A 483 18.92 3.87 -6.98
N THR A 484 18.23 3.72 -8.10
CA THR A 484 18.83 3.36 -9.39
C THR A 484 19.70 4.49 -9.92
N LYS A 485 20.90 4.13 -10.39
CA LYS A 485 21.82 5.06 -11.02
C LYS A 485 21.45 5.28 -12.49
N VAL A 486 21.24 6.52 -12.86
CA VAL A 486 20.93 6.94 -14.24
C VAL A 486 21.98 7.94 -14.69
N GLU A 487 22.67 7.65 -15.80
CA GLU A 487 23.72 8.52 -16.36
C GLU A 487 24.76 8.99 -15.33
N GLY A 488 25.10 8.11 -14.42
CA GLY A 488 26.08 8.41 -13.38
C GLY A 488 25.52 9.07 -12.13
N ILE A 489 24.26 9.48 -12.12
CA ILE A 489 23.60 10.18 -11.02
C ILE A 489 22.59 9.25 -10.35
N LYS A 490 22.49 9.32 -9.04
CA LYS A 490 21.45 8.65 -8.26
C LYS A 490 20.99 9.53 -7.10
N ALA A 491 19.72 9.42 -6.75
CA ALA A 491 19.18 10.07 -5.56
C ALA A 491 19.80 9.48 -4.29
N ALA A 492 19.85 10.27 -3.23
CA ALA A 492 20.32 9.81 -1.93
C ALA A 492 19.48 8.60 -1.45
N ALA A 493 20.16 7.61 -0.91
CA ALA A 493 19.48 6.44 -0.37
C ALA A 493 18.63 6.81 0.85
N VAL A 494 17.46 6.23 0.94
CA VAL A 494 16.69 6.23 2.19
C VAL A 494 17.42 5.37 3.19
N SER A 495 17.66 5.91 4.38
CA SER A 495 18.34 5.21 5.47
C SER A 495 17.71 5.67 6.79
N ASP A 496 16.79 4.88 7.30
CA ASP A 496 16.00 5.20 8.49
C ASP A 496 16.23 4.14 9.56
N LEU A 497 17.04 4.50 10.56
CA LEU A 497 17.16 3.74 11.80
C LEU A 497 16.16 4.30 12.80
N HIS A 498 15.28 3.46 13.28
CA HIS A 498 14.24 3.83 14.23
C HIS A 498 14.12 2.85 15.38
N ALA A 499 13.65 3.32 16.50
CA ALA A 499 13.44 2.54 17.70
C ALA A 499 12.17 2.98 18.41
N GLY A 500 11.61 2.09 19.17
CA GLY A 500 10.45 2.38 20.01
C GLY A 500 10.44 1.52 21.27
N ALA A 501 9.68 1.96 22.25
CA ALA A 501 9.42 1.19 23.44
C ALA A 501 8.02 1.49 23.94
N SER A 502 7.39 0.49 24.54
CA SER A 502 6.14 0.65 25.27
C SER A 502 6.21 -0.10 26.59
N TYR A 503 5.63 0.49 27.61
CA TYR A 503 5.58 -0.10 28.95
C TYR A 503 4.17 -0.02 29.52
N ASN A 504 3.67 -1.13 30.02
CA ASN A 504 2.40 -1.20 30.69
C ASN A 504 2.57 -0.75 32.15
N VAL A 505 2.15 0.48 32.45
CA VAL A 505 2.32 1.09 33.77
C VAL A 505 1.27 0.59 34.77
N PHE A 506 0.02 0.53 34.31
CA PHE A 506 -1.12 0.02 35.04
C PHE A 506 -1.95 -0.88 34.15
N LYS A 507 -2.87 -1.64 34.74
CA LYS A 507 -3.82 -2.42 33.96
C LYS A 507 -4.57 -1.50 32.99
N GLY A 508 -4.38 -1.75 31.69
CA GLY A 508 -5.01 -0.99 30.62
C GLY A 508 -4.38 0.36 30.31
N VAL A 509 -3.29 0.75 30.98
CA VAL A 509 -2.59 2.02 30.71
C VAL A 509 -1.13 1.75 30.38
N SER A 510 -0.70 2.22 29.22
CA SER A 510 0.68 2.10 28.75
C SER A 510 1.25 3.45 28.35
N VAL A 511 2.55 3.60 28.50
CA VAL A 511 3.34 4.70 27.96
C VAL A 511 4.13 4.18 26.78
N TYR A 512 4.33 5.00 25.75
CA TYR A 512 5.17 4.63 24.62
C TYR A 512 5.99 5.80 24.13
N ALA A 513 7.11 5.49 23.48
CA ALA A 513 7.95 6.44 22.80
C ALA A 513 8.48 5.84 21.51
N ARG A 514 8.65 6.69 20.49
CA ARG A 514 9.28 6.35 19.22
C ARG A 514 10.33 7.39 18.89
N ILE A 515 11.46 6.94 18.38
CA ILE A 515 12.52 7.78 17.82
C ILE A 515 12.77 7.31 16.41
N ASN A 516 12.74 8.21 15.48
CA ASN A 516 12.86 7.91 14.06
C ASN A 516 14.01 8.71 13.45
N ASN A 517 14.54 8.20 12.34
CA ASN A 517 15.70 8.77 11.66
C ASN A 517 16.83 9.11 12.66
N ILE A 518 17.21 8.11 13.45
CA ILE A 518 18.23 8.23 14.51
C ILE A 518 19.58 8.70 13.92
N LEU A 519 19.88 8.27 12.68
CA LEU A 519 21.10 8.65 11.98
C LEU A 519 21.03 10.07 11.39
N ASN A 520 19.89 10.74 11.49
CA ASN A 520 19.64 12.09 10.98
C ASN A 520 20.05 12.26 9.51
N LYS A 521 19.72 11.29 8.68
CA LYS A 521 20.03 11.30 7.25
C LYS A 521 19.03 12.15 6.47
N LYS A 522 19.51 12.76 5.38
CA LYS A 522 18.69 13.53 4.43
C LYS A 522 18.43 12.68 3.20
N TYR A 523 17.17 12.49 2.87
CA TYR A 523 16.72 11.73 1.71
C TYR A 523 15.32 12.18 1.27
N GLN A 524 14.86 11.67 0.14
CA GLN A 524 13.58 12.00 -0.46
C GLN A 524 12.80 10.70 -0.77
N TYR A 525 11.55 10.65 -0.35
CA TYR A 525 10.61 9.63 -0.85
C TYR A 525 10.00 10.05 -2.18
N TYR A 526 9.68 11.33 -2.29
CA TYR A 526 9.15 11.96 -3.49
C TYR A 526 10.13 12.99 -4.00
N LEU A 527 10.30 13.05 -5.31
CA LEU A 527 11.29 13.90 -5.95
C LEU A 527 11.10 15.37 -5.57
N GLY A 528 12.14 15.97 -5.02
CA GLY A 528 12.14 17.37 -4.60
C GLY A 528 11.50 17.64 -3.23
N TYR A 529 11.02 16.64 -2.52
CA TYR A 529 10.37 16.79 -1.21
C TYR A 529 11.24 16.20 -0.09
N PRO A 530 11.64 17.04 0.90
CA PRO A 530 12.45 16.58 2.01
C PRO A 530 11.66 15.78 3.02
N THR A 531 12.36 15.01 3.84
CA THR A 531 11.80 14.33 5.01
C THR A 531 12.26 15.00 6.30
N GLU A 532 11.61 14.66 7.40
CA GLU A 532 12.03 15.07 8.73
C GLU A 532 13.42 14.51 9.05
N GLY A 533 14.21 15.27 9.80
CA GLY A 533 15.42 14.78 10.43
C GLY A 533 15.10 13.86 11.62
N LEU A 534 16.04 13.76 12.55
CA LEU A 534 15.82 13.06 13.81
C LEU A 534 14.54 13.55 14.47
N ASN A 535 13.59 12.67 14.68
CA ASN A 535 12.34 13.01 15.33
C ASN A 535 11.91 11.95 16.34
N PHE A 536 11.10 12.40 17.29
CA PHE A 536 10.60 11.57 18.37
C PHE A 536 9.14 11.89 18.66
N LEU A 537 8.47 10.93 19.21
CA LEU A 537 7.08 11.02 19.64
C LEU A 537 6.90 10.19 20.89
N GLY A 538 6.19 10.72 21.87
CA GLY A 538 5.83 10.01 23.08
C GLY A 538 4.36 10.16 23.39
N GLY A 539 3.79 9.19 24.07
CA GLY A 539 2.37 9.21 24.34
C GLY A 539 1.89 8.15 25.32
N LEU A 540 0.58 8.10 25.41
CA LEU A 540 -0.16 7.18 26.26
C LEU A 540 -1.12 6.33 25.44
N SER A 541 -1.35 5.11 25.87
CA SER A 541 -2.41 4.26 25.35
C SER A 541 -3.26 3.69 26.47
N PHE A 542 -4.54 3.55 26.19
CA PHE A 542 -5.56 3.06 27.11
C PHE A 542 -6.31 1.91 26.47
N SER A 543 -6.43 0.80 27.21
CA SER A 543 -7.24 -0.35 26.82
C SER A 543 -8.30 -0.61 27.87
N PHE A 544 -9.56 -0.74 27.50
CA PHE A 544 -10.70 -0.85 28.42
C PHE A 544 -11.86 -1.69 27.90
#